data_f46d22f624632746fc6106664818662e
#
_entry.id   f46d22f624632746fc6106664818662e
#
_cell.length_a   1.000
_cell.length_b   1.000
_cell.length_c   1.000
_cell.angle_alpha   90.00
_cell.angle_beta   90.00
_cell.angle_gamma   90.00
#
_symmetry.space_group_name_H-M   'P 1'
#
loop_
_entity.id
_entity.type
_entity.pdbx_description
1 polymer ?
#
loop_
_entity_poly.entity_id
_entity_poly.type
_entity_poly.pdbx_seq_one_letter_code
_entity_poly.pdbx_strand_id
1 'polypeptide(L)'
;AMVFQSYALYPHLTVAQNMMTPLRMRDLDRAGRLPLIGPLVARAAHRKMRDQVAEVAETLQITPLLDRKPGQLSGGQRQRVALGRAMVRAPVAFLMDEPLSNLDAALRVHMRAELSELHRRLQATFVYVTHDQAEALTMSDRMAVMMHGDILQVGPPNDIYLNPASLDVARFIG
;
A
#
# COMPACT_ATOMS: atom_id res chain seq x y z
N ALA A 1 6.66 -5.79 -0.05
CA ALA A 1 5.32 -6.07 0.49
C ALA A 1 4.28 -5.78 -0.59
N MET A 2 3.12 -6.44 -0.53
CA MET A 2 2.07 -6.28 -1.55
C MET A 2 0.81 -5.66 -0.93
N VAL A 3 0.24 -4.70 -1.64
CA VAL A 3 -1.06 -4.08 -1.37
C VAL A 3 -1.98 -4.44 -2.53
N PHE A 4 -3.05 -5.16 -2.24
CA PHE A 4 -4.01 -5.67 -3.23
C PHE A 4 -5.11 -4.63 -3.51
N GLN A 5 -5.72 -4.69 -4.67
CA GLN A 5 -6.86 -3.89 -5.10
C GLN A 5 -8.02 -3.88 -4.08
N SER A 6 -8.34 -5.05 -3.50
CA SER A 6 -9.38 -5.20 -2.47
C SER A 6 -8.93 -4.83 -1.05
N TYR A 7 -7.68 -4.32 -0.88
CA TYR A 7 -7.01 -4.06 0.40
C TYR A 7 -6.78 -5.31 1.26
N ALA A 8 -7.49 -6.39 1.04
CA ALA A 8 -7.42 -7.69 1.74
C ALA A 8 -7.33 -7.56 3.27
N LEU A 9 -8.09 -6.64 3.87
CA LEU A 9 -8.16 -6.47 5.32
C LEU A 9 -9.02 -7.55 5.95
N TYR A 10 -8.62 -8.02 7.13
CA TYR A 10 -9.43 -8.96 7.92
C TYR A 10 -10.60 -8.21 8.57
N PRO A 11 -11.86 -8.47 8.18
CA PRO A 11 -13.00 -7.64 8.59
C PRO A 11 -13.37 -7.77 10.08
N HIS A 12 -12.98 -8.86 10.70
CA HIS A 12 -13.23 -9.13 12.12
C HIS A 12 -12.18 -8.55 13.06
N LEU A 13 -11.02 -8.16 12.52
CA LEU A 13 -9.90 -7.56 13.28
C LEU A 13 -9.99 -6.04 13.25
N THR A 14 -9.52 -5.39 14.33
CA THR A 14 -9.32 -3.93 14.34
C THR A 14 -8.19 -3.51 13.41
N VAL A 15 -8.06 -2.20 13.16
CA VAL A 15 -6.94 -1.62 12.39
C VAL A 15 -5.60 -2.04 13.02
N ALA A 16 -5.43 -1.84 14.32
CA ALA A 16 -4.21 -2.24 15.03
C ALA A 16 -3.91 -3.73 14.85
N GLN A 17 -4.91 -4.59 14.96
CA GLN A 17 -4.77 -6.03 14.78
C GLN A 17 -4.42 -6.41 13.35
N ASN A 18 -5.02 -5.75 12.35
CA ASN A 18 -4.67 -5.93 10.94
C ASN A 18 -3.21 -5.61 10.68
N MET A 19 -2.71 -4.47 11.20
CA MET A 19 -1.33 -4.05 11.07
C MET A 19 -0.36 -4.96 11.84
N MET A 20 -0.78 -5.49 12.99
CA MET A 20 0.03 -6.42 13.79
C MET A 20 0.18 -7.81 13.16
N THR A 21 -0.77 -8.26 12.35
CA THR A 21 -0.81 -9.62 11.81
C THR A 21 0.51 -10.07 11.17
N PRO A 22 1.12 -9.31 10.24
CA PRO A 22 2.37 -9.72 9.61
C PRO A 22 3.57 -9.77 10.58
N LEU A 23 3.58 -8.91 11.61
CA LEU A 23 4.60 -8.93 12.65
C LEU A 23 4.47 -10.18 13.53
N ARG A 24 3.24 -10.52 13.94
CA ARG A 24 2.98 -11.73 14.72
C ARG A 24 3.41 -13.01 13.98
N MET A 25 3.22 -13.02 12.67
CA MET A 25 3.64 -14.15 11.84
C MET A 25 5.16 -14.26 11.68
N ARG A 26 5.88 -13.14 11.69
CA ARG A 26 7.32 -13.10 11.55
C ARG A 26 8.05 -13.31 12.88
N ASP A 27 7.61 -12.62 13.93
CA ASP A 27 8.40 -12.39 15.14
C ASP A 27 7.94 -13.24 16.34
N LEU A 28 6.80 -13.94 16.24
CA LEU A 28 6.31 -14.83 17.30
C LEU A 28 6.42 -16.30 16.91
N ASP A 29 6.85 -17.12 17.87
CA ASP A 29 6.74 -18.57 17.83
C ASP A 29 5.28 -19.04 18.02
N ARG A 30 5.05 -20.37 18.03
CA ARG A 30 3.70 -20.94 18.16
C ARG A 30 3.03 -20.53 19.47
N ALA A 31 3.78 -20.51 20.58
CA ALA A 31 3.25 -20.17 21.90
C ALA A 31 2.90 -18.67 21.98
N GLY A 32 3.77 -17.80 21.47
CA GLY A 32 3.56 -16.35 21.42
C GLY A 32 2.39 -15.92 20.54
N ARG A 33 1.93 -16.78 19.61
CA ARG A 33 0.76 -16.50 18.73
C ARG A 33 -0.59 -16.82 19.38
N LEU A 34 -0.62 -17.57 20.47
CA LEU A 34 -1.87 -17.94 21.14
C LEU A 34 -2.54 -16.72 21.77
N PRO A 35 -3.88 -16.54 21.61
CA PRO A 35 -4.57 -15.32 22.01
C PRO A 35 -4.56 -15.07 23.52
N LEU A 36 -4.59 -16.11 24.35
CA LEU A 36 -4.68 -16.00 25.81
C LEU A 36 -3.30 -15.94 26.49
N ILE A 37 -2.36 -16.79 26.07
CA ILE A 37 -1.05 -16.91 26.73
C ILE A 37 0.07 -16.19 26.00
N GLY A 38 -0.08 -15.92 24.68
CA GLY A 38 0.91 -15.24 23.87
C GLY A 38 1.36 -13.90 24.44
N PRO A 39 0.43 -13.00 24.87
CA PRO A 39 0.81 -11.73 25.49
C PRO A 39 1.60 -11.86 26.78
N LEU A 40 1.44 -12.98 27.53
CA LEU A 40 2.20 -13.24 28.75
C LEU A 40 3.60 -13.79 28.45
N VAL A 41 3.68 -14.75 27.50
CA VAL A 41 4.94 -15.43 27.15
C VAL A 41 5.85 -14.52 26.33
N ALA A 42 5.29 -13.67 25.47
CA ALA A 42 6.05 -12.81 24.55
C ALA A 42 5.82 -11.32 24.80
N ARG A 43 5.75 -10.88 26.06
CA ARG A 43 5.44 -9.48 26.44
C ARG A 43 6.32 -8.44 25.72
N ALA A 44 7.62 -8.67 25.69
CA ALA A 44 8.57 -7.75 25.06
C ALA A 44 8.33 -7.64 23.54
N ALA A 45 8.10 -8.77 22.86
CA ALA A 45 7.80 -8.80 21.44
C ALA A 45 6.46 -8.11 21.12
N HIS A 46 5.41 -8.36 21.91
CA HIS A 46 4.12 -7.68 21.75
C HIS A 46 4.20 -6.18 22.00
N ARG A 47 5.03 -5.72 22.93
CA ARG A 47 5.27 -4.30 23.15
C ARG A 47 5.94 -3.68 21.94
N LYS A 48 7.06 -4.27 21.48
CA LYS A 48 7.77 -3.80 20.27
C LYS A 48 6.85 -3.71 19.05
N MET A 49 5.99 -4.72 18.83
CA MET A 49 5.03 -4.67 17.71
C MET A 49 4.03 -3.53 17.85
N ARG A 50 3.53 -3.26 19.06
CA ARG A 50 2.62 -2.12 19.29
C ARG A 50 3.29 -0.80 19.01
N ASP A 51 4.55 -0.64 19.45
CA ASP A 51 5.32 0.58 19.22
C ASP A 51 5.55 0.80 17.70
N GLN A 52 5.90 -0.25 16.94
CA GLN A 52 6.03 -0.19 15.48
C GLN A 52 4.70 0.13 14.79
N VAL A 53 3.58 -0.43 15.25
CA VAL A 53 2.26 -0.12 14.70
C VAL A 53 1.88 1.32 15.00
N ALA A 54 2.17 1.84 16.20
CA ALA A 54 1.89 3.22 16.57
C ALA A 54 2.67 4.22 15.70
N GLU A 55 3.96 3.99 15.49
CA GLU A 55 4.83 4.82 14.63
C GLU A 55 4.31 4.88 13.19
N VAL A 56 3.96 3.73 12.61
CA VAL A 56 3.41 3.67 11.25
C VAL A 56 2.02 4.31 11.20
N ALA A 57 1.18 4.12 12.22
CA ALA A 57 -0.14 4.73 12.27
C ALA A 57 -0.08 6.25 12.36
N GLU A 58 0.89 6.81 13.05
CA GLU A 58 1.14 8.25 13.10
C GLU A 58 1.59 8.76 11.73
N THR A 59 2.56 8.09 11.09
CA THR A 59 3.03 8.43 9.74
C THR A 59 1.88 8.49 8.73
N LEU A 60 0.91 7.57 8.82
CA LEU A 60 -0.25 7.47 7.93
C LEU A 60 -1.46 8.28 8.41
N GLN A 61 -1.36 8.96 9.56
CA GLN A 61 -2.47 9.73 10.16
C GLN A 61 -3.72 8.89 10.44
N ILE A 62 -3.54 7.62 10.86
CA ILE A 62 -4.60 6.68 11.19
C ILE A 62 -4.64 6.28 12.67
N THR A 63 -3.86 6.94 13.51
CA THR A 63 -3.83 6.69 14.97
C THR A 63 -5.24 6.69 15.61
N PRO A 64 -6.16 7.64 15.28
CA PRO A 64 -7.52 7.64 15.85
C PRO A 64 -8.40 6.48 15.37
N LEU A 65 -7.93 5.70 14.40
CA LEU A 65 -8.68 4.61 13.79
C LEU A 65 -8.25 3.23 14.28
N LEU A 66 -7.20 3.14 15.12
CA LEU A 66 -6.57 1.87 15.52
C LEU A 66 -7.54 0.86 16.13
N ASP A 67 -8.55 1.30 16.85
CA ASP A 67 -9.56 0.46 17.49
C ASP A 67 -10.79 0.17 16.60
N ARG A 68 -10.89 0.82 15.43
CA ARG A 68 -12.00 0.58 14.49
C ARG A 68 -11.78 -0.70 13.68
N LYS A 69 -12.88 -1.25 13.17
CA LYS A 69 -12.88 -2.37 12.22
C LYS A 69 -12.97 -1.84 10.77
N PRO A 70 -12.51 -2.60 9.76
CA PRO A 70 -12.54 -2.17 8.36
C PRO A 70 -13.91 -1.71 7.85
N GLY A 71 -15.01 -2.32 8.31
CA GLY A 71 -16.35 -1.90 7.95
C GLY A 71 -16.77 -0.50 8.42
N GLN A 72 -16.02 0.08 9.36
CA GLN A 72 -16.27 1.43 9.92
C GLN A 72 -15.38 2.51 9.26
N LEU A 73 -14.65 2.14 8.20
CA LEU A 73 -13.68 3.00 7.53
C LEU A 73 -14.15 3.40 6.14
N SER A 74 -13.79 4.61 5.70
CA SER A 74 -13.91 5.03 4.30
C SER A 74 -12.95 4.23 3.39
N GLY A 75 -13.12 4.34 2.07
CA GLY A 75 -12.22 3.70 1.09
C GLY A 75 -10.76 4.11 1.29
N GLY A 76 -10.48 5.41 1.37
CA GLY A 76 -9.12 5.92 1.61
C GLY A 76 -8.55 5.51 2.96
N GLN A 77 -9.37 5.45 4.02
CA GLN A 77 -8.92 4.96 5.33
C GLN A 77 -8.54 3.47 5.25
N ARG A 78 -9.34 2.63 4.57
CA ARG A 78 -8.99 1.21 4.35
C ARG A 78 -7.68 1.05 3.59
N GLN A 79 -7.45 1.88 2.57
CA GLN A 79 -6.21 1.91 1.81
C GLN A 79 -5.00 2.24 2.70
N ARG A 80 -5.08 3.32 3.51
CA ARG A 80 -4.01 3.67 4.45
C ARG A 80 -3.73 2.53 5.45
N VAL A 81 -4.75 1.82 5.92
CA VAL A 81 -4.57 0.64 6.79
C VAL A 81 -3.87 -0.50 6.06
N ALA A 82 -4.22 -0.79 4.81
CA ALA A 82 -3.56 -1.81 4.01
C ALA A 82 -2.09 -1.47 3.76
N LEU A 83 -1.80 -0.21 3.49
CA LEU A 83 -0.45 0.31 3.35
C LEU A 83 0.32 0.22 4.68
N GLY A 84 -0.30 0.60 5.81
CA GLY A 84 0.29 0.46 7.14
C GLY A 84 0.64 -0.99 7.47
N ARG A 85 -0.23 -1.93 7.13
CA ARG A 85 0.04 -3.37 7.26
C ARG A 85 1.25 -3.83 6.44
N ALA A 86 1.50 -3.21 5.28
CA ALA A 86 2.69 -3.47 4.47
C ALA A 86 3.94 -2.80 5.09
N MET A 87 3.82 -1.56 5.57
CA MET A 87 4.92 -0.74 6.09
C MET A 87 5.53 -1.29 7.38
N VAL A 88 4.72 -1.84 8.30
CA VAL A 88 5.23 -2.36 9.58
C VAL A 88 6.31 -3.44 9.42
N ARG A 89 6.43 -4.04 8.22
CA ARG A 89 7.48 -5.02 7.89
C ARG A 89 8.79 -4.37 7.43
N ALA A 90 8.84 -3.04 7.28
CA ALA A 90 9.95 -2.30 6.68
C ALA A 90 10.43 -2.96 5.36
N PRO A 91 9.56 -3.05 4.33
CA PRO A 91 9.89 -3.78 3.10
C PRO A 91 10.89 -2.99 2.25
N VAL A 92 11.72 -3.70 1.48
CA VAL A 92 12.62 -3.11 0.48
C VAL A 92 11.84 -2.43 -0.66
N ALA A 93 10.67 -3.00 -1.02
CA ALA A 93 9.80 -2.43 -2.04
C ALA A 93 8.32 -2.71 -1.74
N PHE A 94 7.45 -1.80 -2.21
CA PHE A 94 6.00 -1.93 -2.20
C PHE A 94 5.52 -2.32 -3.59
N LEU A 95 4.70 -3.38 -3.66
CA LEU A 95 3.99 -3.78 -4.88
C LEU A 95 2.52 -3.39 -4.70
N MET A 96 2.02 -2.51 -5.54
CA MET A 96 0.65 -2.00 -5.48
C MET A 96 -0.12 -2.42 -6.72
N ASP A 97 -1.15 -3.21 -6.52
CA ASP A 97 -2.00 -3.74 -7.59
C ASP A 97 -3.30 -2.94 -7.63
N GLU A 98 -3.40 -2.01 -8.56
CA GLU A 98 -4.54 -1.11 -8.77
C GLU A 98 -5.11 -0.48 -7.48
N PRO A 99 -4.31 0.15 -6.62
CA PRO A 99 -4.74 0.51 -5.27
C PRO A 99 -5.82 1.60 -5.23
N LEU A 100 -6.03 2.36 -6.31
CA LEU A 100 -7.01 3.46 -6.39
C LEU A 100 -8.26 3.12 -7.22
N SER A 101 -8.30 1.95 -7.88
CA SER A 101 -9.37 1.59 -8.82
C SER A 101 -10.77 1.54 -8.19
N ASN A 102 -10.86 1.19 -6.90
CA ASN A 102 -12.13 1.08 -6.16
C ASN A 102 -12.61 2.39 -5.51
N LEU A 103 -11.98 3.53 -5.84
CA LEU A 103 -12.33 4.84 -5.29
C LEU A 103 -13.12 5.66 -6.32
N ASP A 104 -14.02 6.51 -5.82
CA ASP A 104 -14.66 7.52 -6.66
C ASP A 104 -13.64 8.54 -7.19
N ALA A 105 -14.01 9.30 -8.23
CA ALA A 105 -13.10 10.19 -8.94
C ALA A 105 -12.49 11.28 -8.03
N ALA A 106 -13.28 11.88 -7.13
CA ALA A 106 -12.81 12.94 -6.25
C ALA A 106 -11.83 12.39 -5.21
N LEU A 107 -12.17 11.26 -4.61
CA LEU A 107 -11.31 10.59 -3.63
C LEU A 107 -10.03 10.07 -4.28
N ARG A 108 -10.09 9.59 -5.54
CA ARG A 108 -8.93 9.14 -6.30
C ARG A 108 -7.90 10.25 -6.51
N VAL A 109 -8.34 11.45 -6.89
CA VAL A 109 -7.47 12.62 -7.05
C VAL A 109 -6.76 12.96 -5.73
N HIS A 110 -7.51 12.97 -4.62
CA HIS A 110 -6.95 13.21 -3.30
C HIS A 110 -5.94 12.15 -2.90
N MET A 111 -6.28 10.88 -3.09
CA MET A 111 -5.41 9.75 -2.73
C MET A 111 -4.14 9.66 -3.60
N ARG A 112 -4.18 10.11 -4.87
CA ARG A 112 -2.97 10.24 -5.69
C ARG A 112 -1.96 11.19 -5.05
N ALA A 113 -2.42 12.37 -4.63
CA ALA A 113 -1.57 13.35 -3.96
C ALA A 113 -0.97 12.80 -2.67
N GLU A 114 -1.79 12.13 -1.84
CA GLU A 114 -1.33 11.50 -0.60
C GLU A 114 -0.30 10.39 -0.82
N LEU A 115 -0.52 9.51 -1.81
CA LEU A 115 0.43 8.44 -2.13
C LEU A 115 1.76 9.00 -2.66
N SER A 116 1.72 10.05 -3.50
CA SER A 116 2.92 10.70 -4.00
C SER A 116 3.70 11.37 -2.87
N GLU A 117 3.02 12.02 -1.92
CA GLU A 117 3.65 12.60 -0.73
C GLU A 117 4.29 11.52 0.14
N LEU A 118 3.56 10.42 0.36
CA LEU A 118 4.05 9.29 1.14
C LEU A 118 5.27 8.63 0.48
N HIS A 119 5.27 8.43 -0.84
CA HIS A 119 6.42 7.92 -1.58
C HIS A 119 7.66 8.80 -1.34
N ARG A 120 7.52 10.13 -1.47
CA ARG A 120 8.62 11.07 -1.21
C ARG A 120 9.14 11.00 0.23
N ARG A 121 8.25 10.82 1.21
CA ARG A 121 8.62 10.72 2.64
C ARG A 121 9.33 9.42 2.97
N LEU A 122 8.89 8.30 2.39
CA LEU A 122 9.42 6.97 2.70
C LEU A 122 10.74 6.66 1.98
N GLN A 123 11.06 7.36 0.89
CA GLN A 123 12.25 7.09 0.07
C GLN A 123 12.37 5.60 -0.32
N ALA A 124 11.25 4.90 -0.47
CA ALA A 124 11.18 3.49 -0.76
C ALA A 124 10.79 3.25 -2.22
N THR A 125 11.14 2.10 -2.77
CA THR A 125 10.71 1.72 -4.12
C THR A 125 9.25 1.29 -4.13
N PHE A 126 8.46 1.91 -5.01
CA PHE A 126 7.07 1.54 -5.29
C PHE A 126 6.96 0.99 -6.71
N VAL A 127 6.45 -0.22 -6.84
CA VAL A 127 6.02 -0.77 -8.13
C VAL A 127 4.49 -0.69 -8.14
N TYR A 128 3.96 0.13 -9.02
CA TYR A 128 2.56 0.50 -9.07
C TYR A 128 1.93 0.00 -10.36
N VAL A 129 0.92 -0.86 -10.28
CA VAL A 129 0.15 -1.31 -11.43
C VAL A 129 -1.14 -0.49 -11.50
N THR A 130 -1.43 0.09 -12.65
CA THR A 130 -2.66 0.85 -12.92
C THR A 130 -3.03 0.77 -14.38
N HIS A 131 -4.32 0.88 -14.67
CA HIS A 131 -4.85 1.11 -16.01
C HIS A 131 -5.20 2.61 -16.25
N ASP A 132 -5.04 3.46 -15.24
CA ASP A 132 -5.27 4.91 -15.33
C ASP A 132 -3.99 5.61 -15.78
N GLN A 133 -4.02 6.16 -16.99
CA GLN A 133 -2.90 6.88 -17.60
C GLN A 133 -2.48 8.10 -16.78
N ALA A 134 -3.45 8.83 -16.20
CA ALA A 134 -3.14 9.99 -15.38
C ALA A 134 -2.39 9.62 -14.10
N GLU A 135 -2.66 8.45 -13.51
CA GLU A 135 -1.87 7.93 -12.40
C GLU A 135 -0.44 7.62 -12.84
N ALA A 136 -0.28 6.86 -13.92
CA ALA A 136 1.03 6.49 -14.44
C ALA A 136 1.88 7.71 -14.81
N LEU A 137 1.30 8.69 -15.49
CA LEU A 137 2.00 9.90 -15.95
C LEU A 137 2.37 10.86 -14.81
N THR A 138 1.57 10.91 -13.73
CA THR A 138 1.75 11.94 -12.68
C THR A 138 2.47 11.43 -11.43
N MET A 139 2.46 10.12 -11.18
CA MET A 139 2.98 9.55 -9.93
C MET A 139 4.30 8.81 -10.09
N SER A 140 4.69 8.42 -11.32
CA SER A 140 5.86 7.59 -11.51
C SER A 140 7.11 8.36 -11.94
N ASP A 141 8.28 7.93 -11.48
CA ASP A 141 9.58 8.37 -12.01
C ASP A 141 9.91 7.67 -13.32
N ARG A 142 9.45 6.42 -13.45
CA ARG A 142 9.55 5.60 -14.67
C ARG A 142 8.28 4.76 -14.81
N MET A 143 7.83 4.58 -16.04
CA MET A 143 6.69 3.72 -16.35
C MET A 143 7.05 2.68 -17.40
N ALA A 144 6.36 1.55 -17.37
CA ALA A 144 6.38 0.52 -18.40
C ALA A 144 5.00 0.41 -19.01
N VAL A 145 4.89 0.57 -20.32
CA VAL A 145 3.66 0.29 -21.07
C VAL A 145 3.65 -1.19 -21.43
N MET A 146 2.61 -1.89 -20.94
CA MET A 146 2.45 -3.32 -21.14
C MET A 146 1.14 -3.59 -21.90
N MET A 147 1.20 -4.41 -22.95
CA MET A 147 0.04 -4.86 -23.71
C MET A 147 0.21 -6.34 -24.09
N HIS A 148 -0.88 -7.12 -23.98
CA HIS A 148 -0.90 -8.54 -24.32
C HIS A 148 0.18 -9.41 -23.65
N GLY A 149 0.70 -8.97 -22.49
CA GLY A 149 1.76 -9.67 -21.75
C GLY A 149 3.19 -9.20 -22.08
N ASP A 150 3.35 -8.35 -23.11
CA ASP A 150 4.65 -7.82 -23.53
C ASP A 150 4.86 -6.38 -23.03
N ILE A 151 6.09 -6.06 -22.64
CA ILE A 151 6.51 -4.69 -22.33
C ILE A 151 6.90 -4.00 -23.64
N LEU A 152 6.12 -3.01 -24.07
CA LEU A 152 6.33 -2.30 -25.32
C LEU A 152 7.34 -1.15 -25.20
N GLN A 153 7.34 -0.45 -24.05
CA GLN A 153 8.25 0.66 -23.79
C GLN A 153 8.45 0.86 -22.29
N VAL A 154 9.66 1.25 -21.91
CA VAL A 154 10.00 1.62 -20.52
C VAL A 154 10.79 2.93 -20.55
N GLY A 155 10.38 3.91 -19.75
CA GLY A 155 11.08 5.20 -19.66
C GLY A 155 10.42 6.16 -18.68
N PRO A 156 10.97 7.39 -18.55
CA PRO A 156 10.28 8.48 -17.87
C PRO A 156 8.94 8.79 -18.55
N PRO A 157 7.90 9.22 -17.81
CA PRO A 157 6.58 9.52 -18.38
C PRO A 157 6.61 10.49 -19.55
N ASN A 158 7.39 11.57 -19.46
CA ASN A 158 7.51 12.56 -20.52
C ASN A 158 8.11 11.98 -21.80
N ASP A 159 9.10 11.10 -21.70
CA ASP A 159 9.71 10.48 -22.87
C ASP A 159 8.72 9.55 -23.59
N ILE A 160 7.94 8.79 -22.82
CA ILE A 160 6.95 7.88 -23.40
C ILE A 160 5.81 8.67 -24.06
N TYR A 161 5.39 9.78 -23.46
CA TYR A 161 4.35 10.66 -24.03
C TYR A 161 4.80 11.37 -25.31
N LEU A 162 6.01 11.93 -25.31
CA LEU A 162 6.53 12.72 -26.45
C LEU A 162 7.14 11.86 -27.56
N ASN A 163 7.70 10.70 -27.21
CA ASN A 163 8.41 9.80 -28.12
C ASN A 163 7.93 8.35 -27.97
N PRO A 164 6.66 8.06 -28.31
CA PRO A 164 6.15 6.68 -28.21
C PRO A 164 6.87 5.77 -29.20
N ALA A 165 7.31 4.59 -28.72
CA ALA A 165 8.07 3.61 -29.50
C ALA A 165 7.25 2.95 -30.62
N SER A 166 5.90 2.98 -30.52
CA SER A 166 5.00 2.39 -31.51
C SER A 166 3.65 3.15 -31.52
N LEU A 167 2.87 2.86 -32.57
CA LEU A 167 1.50 3.39 -32.67
C LEU A 167 0.61 2.88 -31.53
N ASP A 168 0.82 1.67 -31.05
CA ASP A 168 0.06 1.11 -29.93
C ASP A 168 0.36 1.84 -28.62
N VAL A 169 1.62 2.16 -28.35
CA VAL A 169 1.99 3.01 -27.22
C VAL A 169 1.38 4.39 -27.34
N ALA A 170 1.46 5.02 -28.52
CA ALA A 170 0.87 6.35 -28.77
C ALA A 170 -0.63 6.36 -28.51
N ARG A 171 -1.36 5.37 -29.01
CA ARG A 171 -2.82 5.25 -28.82
C ARG A 171 -3.21 4.93 -27.38
N PHE A 172 -2.34 4.25 -26.65
CA PHE A 172 -2.60 3.90 -25.25
C PHE A 172 -2.39 5.10 -24.34
N ILE A 173 -1.46 6.01 -24.65
CA ILE A 173 -1.09 7.15 -23.79
C ILE A 173 -1.86 8.43 -24.15
N GLY A 174 -2.25 8.62 -25.38
CA GLY A 174 -2.92 9.84 -25.94
C GLY A 174 -4.17 9.52 -26.65
#